data_b42385c6bf3d4144da451494e7ded87c
#
_entry.id   b42385c6bf3d4144da451494e7ded87c
#
_cell.length_a   1.000
_cell.length_b   1.000
_cell.length_c   1.000
_cell.angle_alpha   90.00
_cell.angle_beta   90.00
_cell.angle_gamma   90.00
#
_symmetry.space_group_name_H-M   'P 1'
#
loop_
_entity.id
_entity.type
_entity.pdbx_description
1 polymer ?
#
loop_
_entity_poly.entity_id
_entity_poly.type
_entity_poly.pdbx_seq_one_letter_code
_entity_poly.pdbx_strand_id
1 'polypeptide(L)' 'QLYAYVPQWNGESIRLFEKNGFLTAAVLKEWVHGKDGFYDVLIMQKML' A
#
# COMPACT_ATOMS: atom_id res chain seq x y z
N GLN A 1 10.63 12.60 3.64
CA GLN A 1 9.40 11.83 3.44
C GLN A 1 9.73 10.40 3.04
N LEU A 2 8.88 9.48 3.47
CA LEU A 2 9.05 8.06 3.17
C LEU A 2 7.81 7.56 2.44
N TYR A 3 8.02 6.65 1.49
CA TYR A 3 6.93 5.99 0.78
C TYR A 3 7.05 4.49 0.91
N ALA A 4 5.91 3.82 0.81
CA ALA A 4 5.86 2.37 0.67
C ALA A 4 4.77 2.01 -0.33
N TYR A 5 5.03 1.03 -1.18
CA TYR A 5 4.05 0.47 -2.11
C TYR A 5 3.59 -0.84 -1.50
N VAL A 6 2.32 -0.92 -1.14
CA VAL A 6 1.79 -2.08 -0.43
C VAL A 6 0.60 -2.65 -1.19
N PRO A 7 0.65 -3.93 -1.59
CA PRO A 7 -0.50 -4.56 -2.24
C PRO A 7 -1.73 -4.49 -1.33
N GLN A 8 -2.88 -4.22 -1.91
CA GLN A 8 -4.13 -4.08 -1.17
C GLN A 8 -4.46 -5.31 -0.33
N TRP A 9 -4.12 -6.51 -0.84
CA TRP A 9 -4.42 -7.76 -0.14
C TRP A 9 -3.54 -7.99 1.09
N ASN A 10 -2.45 -7.25 1.23
CA ASN A 10 -1.51 -7.47 2.34
C ASN A 10 -1.88 -6.62 3.55
N GLY A 11 -2.97 -7.00 4.21
CA GLY A 11 -3.48 -6.25 5.37
C GLY A 11 -2.50 -6.16 6.54
N GLU A 12 -1.66 -7.18 6.73
CA GLU A 12 -0.65 -7.13 7.78
C GLU A 12 0.35 -6.02 7.57
N SER A 13 0.84 -5.87 6.35
CA SER A 13 1.78 -4.80 6.01
C SER A 13 1.12 -3.43 6.13
N ILE A 14 -0.12 -3.32 5.66
CA ILE A 14 -0.87 -2.06 5.77
C ILE A 14 -0.97 -1.63 7.23
N ARG A 15 -1.37 -2.55 8.11
CA ARG A 15 -1.49 -2.25 9.54
C ARG A 15 -0.15 -1.90 10.16
N LEU A 16 0.91 -2.58 9.75
CA LEU A 16 2.25 -2.31 10.25
C LEU A 16 2.71 -0.89 9.87
N PHE A 17 2.49 -0.52 8.62
CA PHE A 17 2.83 0.82 8.17
C PHE A 17 2.01 1.89 8.89
N GLU A 18 0.70 1.66 9.03
CA GLU A 18 -0.17 2.58 9.77
C GLU A 18 0.29 2.77 11.21
N LYS A 19 0.67 1.67 11.86
CA LYS A 19 1.17 1.70 13.22
C LYS A 19 2.45 2.53 13.34
N ASN A 20 3.22 2.61 12.28
CA ASN A 20 4.45 3.39 12.24
C ASN A 20 4.26 4.80 11.67
N GLY A 21 3.03 5.26 11.58
CA GLY A 21 2.72 6.63 11.19
C GLY A 21 2.54 6.87 9.70
N PHE A 22 2.47 5.81 8.90
CA PHE A 22 2.18 5.94 7.47
C PHE A 22 0.67 6.09 7.26
N LEU A 23 0.31 6.88 6.27
CA LEU A 23 -1.07 7.06 5.83
C LEU A 23 -1.17 6.67 4.36
N THR A 24 -2.33 6.16 3.97
CA THR A 24 -2.58 5.88 2.56
C THR A 24 -2.76 7.19 1.82
N ALA A 25 -1.83 7.48 0.91
CA ALA A 25 -1.86 8.71 0.12
C ALA A 25 -2.58 8.53 -1.20
N ALA A 26 -2.51 7.34 -1.79
CA ALA A 26 -3.15 7.05 -3.06
C ALA A 26 -3.36 5.55 -3.23
N VAL A 27 -4.25 5.19 -4.17
CA VAL A 27 -4.48 3.81 -4.55
C VAL A 27 -4.26 3.70 -6.05
N LEU A 28 -3.35 2.83 -6.45
CA LEU A 28 -3.10 2.53 -7.86
C LEU A 28 -3.98 1.35 -8.25
N LYS A 29 -4.98 1.61 -9.07
CA LYS A 29 -5.95 0.60 -9.46
C LYS A 29 -5.37 -0.38 -10.45
N GLU A 30 -5.61 -1.68 -10.21
CA GLU A 30 -5.21 -2.75 -11.13
C GLU A 30 -3.73 -2.64 -11.54
N TRP A 31 -2.88 -2.30 -10.60
CA TRP A 31 -1.49 -1.95 -10.87
C TRP A 31 -0.59 -3.17 -11.02
N VAL A 32 -0.87 -4.24 -10.28
CA VAL A 32 -0.03 -5.42 -10.29
C VAL A 32 -0.82 -6.63 -10.77
N HIS A 33 -0.24 -7.38 -11.71
CA HIS A 33 -0.85 -8.61 -12.22
C HIS A 33 -0.47 -9.78 -11.33
N GLY A 34 -1.45 -10.40 -10.71
CA GLY A 34 -1.27 -11.58 -9.89
C GLY A 34 -1.81 -12.83 -10.57
N LYS A 35 -1.84 -13.96 -9.85
CA LYS A 35 -2.35 -15.24 -10.35
C LYS A 35 -3.81 -15.17 -10.75
N ASP A 36 -4.61 -14.45 -9.97
CA ASP A 36 -6.05 -14.39 -10.13
C ASP A 36 -6.53 -13.11 -10.80
N GLY A 37 -5.62 -12.40 -11.46
CA GLY A 37 -5.94 -11.14 -12.13
C GLY A 37 -5.12 -9.99 -11.57
N PHE A 38 -5.62 -8.79 -11.75
CA PHE A 38 -4.95 -7.58 -11.26
C PHE A 38 -5.40 -7.24 -9.85
N TYR A 39 -4.54 -6.59 -9.10
CA TYR A 39 -4.92 -6.05 -7.81
C TYR A 39 -4.35 -4.64 -7.63
N ASP A 40 -4.96 -3.91 -6.68
CA ASP A 40 -4.60 -2.54 -6.40
C ASP A 40 -3.37 -2.48 -5.49
N VAL A 41 -2.65 -1.40 -5.60
CA VAL A 41 -1.49 -1.13 -4.74
C VAL A 41 -1.71 0.19 -4.02
N LEU A 42 -1.53 0.19 -2.72
CA LEU A 42 -1.59 1.40 -1.93
C LEU A 42 -0.23 2.08 -1.92
N ILE A 43 -0.24 3.38 -2.08
CA ILE A 43 0.95 4.19 -1.82
C ILE A 43 0.77 4.77 -0.43
N MET A 44 1.61 4.33 0.49
CA MET A 44 1.58 4.81 1.86
C MET A 44 2.73 5.78 2.08
N GLN A 45 2.48 6.83 2.81
CA GLN A 45 3.43 7.92 2.97
C GLN A 45 3.53 8.31 4.44
N LYS A 46 4.76 8.58 4.86
CA LYS A 46 5.01 9.15 6.18
C LYS A 46 5.72 10.49 6.01
N MET A 47 5.16 11.52 6.61
CA MET A 47 5.77 12.84 6.65
C MET A 47 6.73 12.90 7.84
N LEU A 48 7.94 13.28 7.59
CA LEU A 48 8.96 13.40 8.65
C LEU A 48 9.02 14.82 9.21
#